data_0690f23cb2aa2e2de0e2aa07a5b0a476
#
_entry.id   0690f23cb2aa2e2de0e2aa07a5b0a476
#
_cell.length_a   1.000
_cell.length_b   1.000
_cell.length_c   1.000
_cell.angle_alpha   90.00
_cell.angle_beta   90.00
_cell.angle_gamma   90.00
#
_symmetry.space_group_name_H-M   'P 1'
#
loop_
_entity.id
_entity.type
_entity.pdbx_description
1 polymer ?
#
loop_
_entity_poly.entity_id
_entity_poly.type
_entity_poly.pdbx_seq_one_letter_code
_entity_poly.pdbx_strand_id
1 'polypeptide(L)'
;MPAKTALVFDLGGTHLRCAYLRDEQFGNFTQQRIRSFRDGLSADAIWNELLDKIATYVSLSETLVERDAPLAISFPGPLQEDGRIVNAPTVTGLDTQVPDVRAELSRRTGRDVYLLNDVSAAAIHLARQTSWERFIVITISSGIGSKICDRTSGRFKLFDKGSYAGEIGHVVVDQSPSAALCDCGGKGHLGAIASGRGIELLARRQAIVDPSAFARSLCHLEFGASAEILSNEEHLVPSIRRKDDWALNVLEQACRPLSQVLTTVVLALGLQGIFVIGGFAFSIGSIYVELLYRLLRFGNDYSPLIFSPDMVKLGNLDEHACLRGAAEYAVMARDGHI
;
A
#
# COMPACT_ATOMS: atom_id res chain seq x y z
N MET A 1 25.26 -19.70 11.09
CA MET A 1 24.22 -19.74 10.05
C MET A 1 24.79 -19.08 8.83
N PRO A 2 24.53 -19.53 7.59
CA PRO A 2 24.96 -18.79 6.42
C PRO A 2 24.36 -17.39 6.45
N ALA A 3 25.10 -16.40 5.95
CA ALA A 3 24.65 -15.02 5.88
C ALA A 3 23.33 -14.94 5.12
N LYS A 4 22.35 -14.24 5.69
CA LYS A 4 21.05 -14.05 5.03
C LYS A 4 21.20 -12.94 4.00
N THR A 5 21.60 -13.30 2.79
CA THR A 5 21.84 -12.35 1.70
C THR A 5 20.77 -12.46 0.63
N ALA A 6 20.29 -11.32 0.13
CA ALA A 6 19.39 -11.21 -1.02
C ALA A 6 19.71 -9.95 -1.83
N LEU A 7 19.50 -10.01 -3.13
CA LEU A 7 19.45 -8.83 -4.00
C LEU A 7 18.01 -8.33 -4.02
N VAL A 8 17.79 -7.07 -3.68
CA VAL A 8 16.45 -6.53 -3.40
C VAL A 8 16.13 -5.37 -4.32
N PHE A 9 14.90 -5.36 -4.79
CA PHE A 9 14.39 -4.36 -5.71
C PHE A 9 13.02 -3.88 -5.25
N ASP A 10 12.82 -2.57 -5.29
CA ASP A 10 11.50 -1.97 -5.06
C ASP A 10 11.11 -1.15 -6.28
N LEU A 11 10.11 -1.64 -6.99
CA LEU A 11 9.59 -1.03 -8.18
C LEU A 11 8.40 -0.14 -7.82
N GLY A 12 8.59 1.17 -7.88
CA GLY A 12 7.49 2.14 -7.80
C GLY A 12 7.00 2.57 -9.18
N GLY A 13 6.02 3.47 -9.22
CA GLY A 13 5.51 4.01 -10.49
C GLY A 13 6.48 4.91 -11.26
N THR A 14 7.56 5.38 -10.62
CA THR A 14 8.52 6.34 -11.19
C THR A 14 9.99 6.00 -10.94
N HIS A 15 10.26 5.13 -9.98
CA HIS A 15 11.62 4.78 -9.57
C HIS A 15 11.76 3.29 -9.33
N LEU A 16 12.93 2.77 -9.66
CA LEU A 16 13.45 1.47 -9.25
C LEU A 16 14.54 1.70 -8.21
N ARG A 17 14.35 1.16 -7.01
CA ARG A 17 15.36 1.11 -5.96
C ARG A 17 15.99 -0.27 -5.95
N CYS A 18 17.30 -0.31 -5.87
CA CYS A 18 18.07 -1.56 -5.85
C CYS A 18 19.05 -1.51 -4.67
N ALA A 19 19.22 -2.65 -4.01
CA ALA A 19 20.23 -2.85 -2.99
C ALA A 19 20.56 -4.34 -2.89
N TYR A 20 21.65 -4.69 -2.21
CA TYR A 20 21.72 -6.00 -1.57
C TYR A 20 21.48 -5.86 -0.06
N LEU A 21 20.86 -6.86 0.52
CA LEU A 21 20.74 -6.99 1.98
C LEU A 21 21.62 -8.14 2.44
N ARG A 22 22.49 -7.89 3.42
CA ARG A 22 23.29 -8.90 4.11
C ARG A 22 23.20 -8.66 5.62
N ASP A 23 22.76 -9.66 6.38
CA ASP A 23 22.62 -9.58 7.82
C ASP A 23 21.91 -8.30 8.30
N GLU A 24 20.79 -7.97 7.65
CA GLU A 24 19.94 -6.78 7.90
C GLU A 24 20.54 -5.42 7.47
N GLN A 25 21.74 -5.39 6.91
CA GLN A 25 22.38 -4.17 6.42
C GLN A 25 22.28 -4.07 4.89
N PHE A 26 21.89 -2.90 4.43
CA PHE A 26 21.91 -2.59 3.00
C PHE A 26 23.31 -2.19 2.54
N GLY A 27 23.67 -2.69 1.35
CA GLY A 27 24.84 -2.22 0.62
C GLY A 27 24.49 -1.91 -0.82
N ASN A 28 25.33 -1.08 -1.45
CA ASN A 28 25.23 -0.67 -2.86
C ASN A 28 23.82 -0.16 -3.25
N PHE A 29 23.21 0.67 -2.38
CA PHE A 29 21.90 1.26 -2.64
C PHE A 29 21.96 2.20 -3.84
N THR A 30 21.04 1.99 -4.78
CA THR A 30 20.84 2.87 -5.94
C THR A 30 19.35 3.14 -6.14
N GLN A 31 19.04 4.35 -6.59
CA GLN A 31 17.70 4.72 -7.02
C GLN A 31 17.78 5.28 -8.44
N GLN A 32 16.98 4.72 -9.34
CA GLN A 32 16.96 5.12 -10.73
C GLN A 32 15.54 5.48 -11.15
N ARG A 33 15.38 6.54 -11.93
CA ARG A 33 14.11 6.80 -12.60
C ARG A 33 13.83 5.70 -13.62
N ILE A 34 12.58 5.24 -13.64
CA ILE A 34 12.07 4.36 -14.69
C ILE A 34 11.15 5.15 -15.61
N ARG A 35 11.10 4.71 -16.86
CA ARG A 35 10.10 5.19 -17.80
C ARG A 35 8.82 4.39 -17.65
N SER A 36 7.70 5.01 -17.92
CA SER A 36 6.35 4.45 -17.79
C SER A 36 5.53 4.75 -19.05
N PHE A 37 4.31 4.26 -19.10
CA PHE A 37 3.35 4.60 -20.15
C PHE A 37 3.16 6.12 -20.35
N ARG A 38 3.38 6.92 -19.29
CA ARG A 38 3.30 8.40 -19.34
C ARG A 38 4.41 9.03 -20.19
N ASP A 39 5.49 8.30 -20.42
CA ASP A 39 6.59 8.72 -21.28
C ASP A 39 6.37 8.31 -22.75
N GLY A 40 5.19 7.80 -23.11
CA GLY A 40 4.80 7.43 -24.46
C GLY A 40 5.40 6.11 -24.97
N LEU A 41 5.87 5.26 -24.07
CA LEU A 41 6.46 3.96 -24.41
C LEU A 41 5.42 2.85 -24.45
N SER A 42 5.65 1.84 -25.28
CA SER A 42 4.89 0.58 -25.25
C SER A 42 5.22 -0.22 -24.00
N ALA A 43 4.28 -1.08 -23.56
CA ALA A 43 4.48 -1.96 -22.42
C ALA A 43 5.73 -2.84 -22.59
N ASP A 44 5.95 -3.41 -23.77
CA ASP A 44 7.13 -4.24 -24.07
C ASP A 44 8.44 -3.46 -23.90
N ALA A 45 8.50 -2.21 -24.37
CA ALA A 45 9.68 -1.38 -24.21
C ALA A 45 9.97 -1.07 -22.74
N ILE A 46 8.93 -0.81 -21.96
CA ILE A 46 9.03 -0.55 -20.51
C ILE A 46 9.54 -1.80 -19.78
N TRP A 47 8.93 -2.96 -20.05
CA TRP A 47 9.34 -4.20 -19.41
C TRP A 47 10.77 -4.60 -19.76
N ASN A 48 11.17 -4.49 -21.03
CA ASN A 48 12.54 -4.79 -21.43
C ASN A 48 13.54 -3.89 -20.71
N GLU A 49 13.27 -2.58 -20.64
CA GLU A 49 14.15 -1.65 -19.91
C GLU A 49 14.26 -1.99 -18.42
N LEU A 50 13.14 -2.33 -17.77
CA LEU A 50 13.13 -2.72 -16.35
C LEU A 50 13.93 -4.00 -16.10
N LEU A 51 13.71 -5.02 -16.92
CA LEU A 51 14.42 -6.30 -16.83
C LEU A 51 15.92 -6.13 -17.07
N ASP A 52 16.32 -5.28 -18.02
CA ASP A 52 17.73 -4.96 -18.29
C ASP A 52 18.39 -4.20 -17.14
N LYS A 53 17.69 -3.23 -16.53
CA LYS A 53 18.19 -2.50 -15.36
C LYS A 53 18.42 -3.44 -14.17
N ILE A 54 17.47 -4.35 -13.89
CA ILE A 54 17.60 -5.33 -12.82
C ILE A 54 18.76 -6.29 -13.10
N ALA A 55 18.84 -6.87 -14.30
CA ALA A 55 19.91 -7.79 -14.67
C ALA A 55 21.30 -7.11 -14.62
N THR A 56 21.39 -5.85 -15.05
CA THR A 56 22.64 -5.06 -14.96
C THR A 56 23.06 -4.87 -13.52
N TYR A 57 22.13 -4.50 -12.61
CA TYR A 57 22.46 -4.36 -11.20
C TYR A 57 22.93 -5.67 -10.58
N VAL A 58 22.30 -6.81 -10.94
CA VAL A 58 22.70 -8.15 -10.51
C VAL A 58 24.14 -8.44 -10.93
N SER A 59 24.48 -8.22 -12.21
CA SER A 59 25.83 -8.45 -12.74
C SER A 59 26.88 -7.59 -12.03
N LEU A 60 26.59 -6.30 -11.80
CA LEU A 60 27.49 -5.40 -11.08
C LEU A 60 27.67 -5.78 -9.59
N SER A 61 26.75 -6.55 -9.04
CA SER A 61 26.76 -6.99 -7.64
C SER A 61 27.30 -8.41 -7.42
N GLU A 62 27.73 -9.13 -8.46
CA GLU A 62 28.16 -10.54 -8.38
C GLU A 62 29.30 -10.79 -7.40
N THR A 63 30.20 -9.82 -7.23
CA THR A 63 31.33 -9.93 -6.28
C THR A 63 30.95 -9.53 -4.85
N LEU A 64 29.76 -8.95 -4.66
CA LEU A 64 29.29 -8.41 -3.39
C LEU A 64 28.36 -9.36 -2.64
N VAL A 65 27.80 -10.36 -3.32
CA VAL A 65 26.81 -11.30 -2.76
C VAL A 65 27.13 -12.72 -3.19
N GLU A 66 26.62 -13.69 -2.44
CA GLU A 66 26.73 -15.11 -2.78
C GLU A 66 26.06 -15.40 -4.13
N ARG A 67 26.59 -16.38 -4.87
CA ARG A 67 26.11 -16.72 -6.21
C ARG A 67 24.66 -17.22 -6.22
N ASP A 68 24.22 -17.83 -5.14
CA ASP A 68 22.88 -18.36 -4.92
C ASP A 68 21.94 -17.39 -4.17
N ALA A 69 22.40 -16.16 -3.87
CA ALA A 69 21.54 -15.15 -3.24
C ALA A 69 20.32 -14.86 -4.14
N PRO A 70 19.09 -14.95 -3.61
CA PRO A 70 17.89 -14.77 -4.39
C PRO A 70 17.66 -13.30 -4.79
N LEU A 71 16.87 -13.10 -5.84
CA LEU A 71 16.30 -11.81 -6.17
C LEU A 71 14.94 -11.67 -5.48
N ALA A 72 14.73 -10.58 -4.77
CA ALA A 72 13.45 -10.25 -4.13
C ALA A 72 12.94 -8.91 -4.67
N ILE A 73 11.75 -8.90 -5.25
CA ILE A 73 11.22 -7.73 -5.94
C ILE A 73 9.86 -7.36 -5.34
N SER A 74 9.78 -6.18 -4.76
CA SER A 74 8.53 -5.50 -4.40
C SER A 74 7.95 -4.83 -5.64
N PHE A 75 6.66 -5.04 -5.89
CA PHE A 75 5.99 -4.61 -7.11
C PHE A 75 4.62 -3.96 -6.80
N PRO A 76 4.26 -2.82 -7.43
CA PRO A 76 3.02 -2.11 -7.16
C PRO A 76 1.85 -2.66 -8.01
N GLY A 77 1.43 -3.89 -7.75
CA GLY A 77 0.32 -4.52 -8.47
C GLY A 77 -0.06 -5.87 -7.90
N PRO A 78 -1.22 -6.41 -8.29
CA PRO A 78 -1.67 -7.71 -7.84
C PRO A 78 -0.87 -8.84 -8.51
N LEU A 79 -0.68 -9.92 -7.76
CA LEU A 79 -0.03 -11.14 -8.22
C LEU A 79 -1.03 -12.30 -8.28
N GLN A 80 -0.84 -13.21 -9.23
CA GLN A 80 -1.55 -14.49 -9.29
C GLN A 80 -1.00 -15.47 -8.24
N GLU A 81 -1.71 -16.57 -8.02
CA GLU A 81 -1.27 -17.63 -7.09
C GLU A 81 0.09 -18.23 -7.47
N ASP A 82 0.39 -18.28 -8.77
CA ASP A 82 1.67 -18.76 -9.30
C ASP A 82 2.80 -17.70 -9.26
N GLY A 83 2.50 -16.52 -8.71
CA GLY A 83 3.44 -15.41 -8.57
C GLY A 83 3.62 -14.55 -9.81
N ARG A 84 2.81 -14.74 -10.88
CA ARG A 84 2.81 -13.85 -12.04
C ARG A 84 2.09 -12.55 -11.75
N ILE A 85 2.55 -11.46 -12.33
CA ILE A 85 1.91 -10.15 -12.22
C ILE A 85 0.62 -10.16 -13.04
N VAL A 86 -0.49 -9.75 -12.44
CA VAL A 86 -1.80 -9.65 -13.11
C VAL A 86 -1.82 -8.45 -14.04
N ASN A 87 -1.44 -7.28 -13.53
CA ASN A 87 -1.33 -6.04 -14.29
C ASN A 87 -0.38 -5.05 -13.57
N ALA A 88 0.00 -4.00 -14.27
CA ALA A 88 0.94 -2.99 -13.78
C ALA A 88 0.47 -1.56 -14.10
N PRO A 89 -0.71 -1.13 -13.66
CA PRO A 89 -1.33 0.11 -14.14
C PRO A 89 -0.50 1.36 -13.84
N THR A 90 0.31 1.36 -12.79
CA THR A 90 1.21 2.47 -12.48
C THR A 90 2.45 2.52 -13.37
N VAL A 91 2.80 1.40 -14.02
CA VAL A 91 3.99 1.23 -14.86
C VAL A 91 3.61 1.24 -16.35
N THR A 92 2.68 0.38 -16.76
CA THR A 92 2.29 0.18 -18.18
C THR A 92 0.91 0.75 -18.52
N GLY A 93 0.22 1.41 -17.59
CA GLY A 93 -1.14 1.91 -17.81
C GLY A 93 -2.16 0.78 -17.88
N LEU A 94 -3.12 0.93 -18.79
CA LEU A 94 -4.19 -0.06 -18.98
C LEU A 94 -3.76 -1.27 -19.83
N ASP A 95 -2.53 -1.28 -20.35
CA ASP A 95 -2.00 -2.44 -21.06
C ASP A 95 -1.78 -3.59 -20.09
N THR A 96 -2.40 -4.71 -20.36
CA THR A 96 -2.40 -5.91 -19.53
C THR A 96 -1.37 -6.95 -19.97
N GLN A 97 -0.60 -6.68 -21.03
CA GLN A 97 0.47 -7.59 -21.47
C GLN A 97 1.67 -7.47 -20.53
N VAL A 98 1.73 -8.33 -19.54
CA VAL A 98 2.84 -8.42 -18.60
C VAL A 98 3.61 -9.70 -18.89
N PRO A 99 4.95 -9.61 -19.15
CA PRO A 99 5.77 -10.79 -19.34
C PRO A 99 5.85 -11.62 -18.04
N ASP A 100 6.25 -12.88 -18.16
CA ASP A 100 6.64 -13.65 -16.97
C ASP A 100 7.98 -13.11 -16.43
N VAL A 101 7.87 -12.06 -15.61
CA VAL A 101 9.02 -11.34 -15.02
C VAL A 101 9.91 -12.29 -14.23
N ARG A 102 9.31 -13.24 -13.51
CA ARG A 102 10.02 -14.23 -12.71
C ARG A 102 10.87 -15.14 -13.58
N ALA A 103 10.25 -15.76 -14.58
CA ALA A 103 10.95 -16.67 -15.49
C ALA A 103 12.05 -15.94 -16.30
N GLU A 104 11.75 -14.74 -16.78
CA GLU A 104 12.69 -13.96 -17.59
C GLU A 104 13.90 -13.49 -16.76
N LEU A 105 13.72 -13.01 -15.55
CA LEU A 105 14.84 -12.63 -14.68
C LEU A 105 15.64 -13.84 -14.21
N SER A 106 14.98 -14.97 -13.90
CA SER A 106 15.70 -16.20 -13.56
C SER A 106 16.58 -16.67 -14.72
N ARG A 107 16.04 -16.60 -15.95
CA ARG A 107 16.82 -16.95 -17.16
C ARG A 107 18.02 -16.01 -17.38
N ARG A 108 17.85 -14.70 -17.16
CA ARG A 108 18.92 -13.69 -17.37
C ARG A 108 20.00 -13.74 -16.30
N THR A 109 19.65 -14.07 -15.07
CA THR A 109 20.54 -13.94 -13.90
C THR A 109 21.01 -15.27 -13.32
N GLY A 110 20.35 -16.39 -13.67
CA GLY A 110 20.62 -17.70 -13.11
C GLY A 110 20.25 -17.82 -11.61
N ARG A 111 19.38 -16.93 -11.11
CA ARG A 111 19.00 -16.85 -9.69
C ARG A 111 17.54 -17.15 -9.48
N ASP A 112 17.18 -17.60 -8.27
CA ASP A 112 15.80 -17.69 -7.84
C ASP A 112 15.21 -16.28 -7.69
N VAL A 113 13.98 -16.09 -8.20
CA VAL A 113 13.30 -14.81 -8.21
C VAL A 113 12.00 -14.90 -7.41
N TYR A 114 11.84 -14.01 -6.46
CA TYR A 114 10.65 -13.87 -5.64
C TYR A 114 10.01 -12.51 -5.88
N LEU A 115 8.73 -12.54 -6.28
CA LEU A 115 7.92 -11.35 -6.48
C LEU A 115 6.88 -11.25 -5.37
N LEU A 116 6.68 -10.06 -4.87
CA LEU A 116 5.58 -9.77 -3.94
C LEU A 116 5.03 -8.36 -4.16
N ASN A 117 3.78 -8.18 -3.81
CA ASN A 117 3.15 -6.86 -3.84
C ASN A 117 3.81 -5.93 -2.80
N ASP A 118 3.84 -4.62 -3.07
CA ASP A 118 4.45 -3.60 -2.20
C ASP A 118 3.81 -3.54 -0.80
N VAL A 119 2.47 -3.69 -0.70
CA VAL A 119 1.78 -3.77 0.59
C VAL A 119 2.14 -5.07 1.32
N SER A 120 2.35 -6.18 0.58
CA SER A 120 2.83 -7.44 1.13
C SER A 120 4.24 -7.29 1.71
N ALA A 121 5.14 -6.61 0.99
CA ALA A 121 6.48 -6.31 1.48
C ALA A 121 6.44 -5.45 2.75
N ALA A 122 5.66 -4.38 2.73
CA ALA A 122 5.47 -3.53 3.91
C ALA A 122 4.90 -4.33 5.10
N ALA A 123 3.96 -5.24 4.86
CA ALA A 123 3.33 -6.06 5.90
C ALA A 123 4.35 -7.03 6.56
N ILE A 124 5.23 -7.64 5.77
CA ILE A 124 6.30 -8.50 6.28
C ILE A 124 7.27 -7.70 7.16
N HIS A 125 7.69 -6.51 6.70
CA HIS A 125 8.54 -5.62 7.50
C HIS A 125 7.87 -5.22 8.82
N LEU A 126 6.58 -4.86 8.81
CA LEU A 126 5.82 -4.49 10.00
C LEU A 126 5.60 -5.67 10.96
N ALA A 127 5.56 -6.91 10.47
CA ALA A 127 5.46 -8.09 11.31
C ALA A 127 6.59 -8.20 12.34
N ARG A 128 7.76 -7.64 12.05
CA ARG A 128 8.90 -7.61 12.99
C ARG A 128 8.74 -6.57 14.10
N GLN A 129 7.86 -5.59 13.90
CA GLN A 129 7.67 -4.46 14.81
C GLN A 129 6.54 -4.69 15.81
N THR A 130 5.92 -5.88 15.79
CA THR A 130 4.78 -6.19 16.65
C THR A 130 4.85 -7.61 17.20
N SER A 131 4.22 -7.82 18.36
CA SER A 131 3.94 -9.14 18.90
C SER A 131 2.60 -9.73 18.41
N TRP A 132 1.81 -9.00 17.63
CA TRP A 132 0.55 -9.50 17.10
C TRP A 132 0.77 -10.72 16.21
N GLU A 133 0.07 -11.80 16.49
CA GLU A 133 0.13 -13.02 15.69
C GLU A 133 -0.74 -12.94 14.44
N ARG A 134 -1.84 -12.17 14.51
CA ARG A 134 -2.74 -11.94 13.38
C ARG A 134 -3.14 -10.48 13.29
N PHE A 135 -2.85 -9.85 12.17
CA PHE A 135 -3.10 -8.43 11.97
C PHE A 135 -3.34 -8.10 10.49
N ILE A 136 -3.91 -6.93 10.25
CA ILE A 136 -4.07 -6.38 8.90
C ILE A 136 -3.19 -5.14 8.72
N VAL A 137 -2.59 -5.02 7.55
CA VAL A 137 -1.98 -3.77 7.08
C VAL A 137 -2.89 -3.19 6.01
N ILE A 138 -3.28 -1.93 6.16
CA ILE A 138 -4.06 -1.19 5.16
C ILE A 138 -3.24 -0.02 4.64
N THR A 139 -3.23 0.17 3.33
CA THR A 139 -2.66 1.37 2.72
C THR A 139 -3.76 2.35 2.35
N ILE A 140 -3.60 3.60 2.79
CA ILE A 140 -4.48 4.72 2.44
C ILE A 140 -3.63 5.72 1.67
N SER A 141 -3.74 5.64 0.35
CA SER A 141 -3.01 6.47 -0.60
C SER A 141 -4.00 6.98 -1.66
N SER A 142 -3.66 7.04 -2.93
CA SER A 142 -4.62 7.31 -4.02
C SER A 142 -5.73 6.25 -4.09
N GLY A 143 -5.45 5.02 -3.62
CA GLY A 143 -6.38 3.91 -3.46
C GLY A 143 -6.34 3.34 -2.04
N ILE A 144 -7.04 2.21 -1.83
CA ILE A 144 -7.02 1.39 -0.62
C ILE A 144 -6.67 -0.04 -1.00
N GLY A 145 -5.60 -0.56 -0.43
CA GLY A 145 -5.24 -1.96 -0.47
C GLY A 145 -5.05 -2.52 0.94
N SER A 146 -5.03 -3.83 1.09
CA SER A 146 -4.73 -4.42 2.39
C SER A 146 -4.05 -5.78 2.27
N LYS A 147 -3.35 -6.17 3.33
CA LYS A 147 -2.81 -7.53 3.48
C LYS A 147 -2.99 -8.00 4.91
N ILE A 148 -3.37 -9.25 5.06
CA ILE A 148 -3.54 -9.89 6.36
C ILE A 148 -2.36 -10.82 6.59
N CYS A 149 -1.74 -10.68 7.76
CA CYS A 149 -0.65 -11.53 8.25
C CYS A 149 -1.18 -12.46 9.33
N ASP A 150 -0.80 -13.72 9.27
CA ASP A 150 -1.08 -14.74 10.28
C ASP A 150 0.18 -15.56 10.55
N ARG A 151 0.60 -15.62 11.81
CA ARG A 151 1.72 -16.44 12.29
C ARG A 151 1.34 -17.33 13.48
N THR A 152 0.03 -17.50 13.72
CA THR A 152 -0.51 -18.32 14.81
C THR A 152 -0.07 -19.79 14.73
N SER A 153 0.26 -20.29 13.53
CA SER A 153 0.75 -21.67 13.33
C SER A 153 2.26 -21.83 13.46
N GLY A 154 2.99 -20.80 13.90
CA GLY A 154 4.45 -20.79 13.91
C GLY A 154 5.09 -20.59 12.52
N ARG A 155 4.27 -20.54 11.45
CA ARG A 155 4.70 -20.17 10.09
C ARG A 155 4.09 -18.81 9.75
N PHE A 156 4.86 -18.00 9.06
CA PHE A 156 4.33 -16.74 8.54
C PHE A 156 3.46 -17.00 7.31
N LYS A 157 2.22 -16.56 7.38
CA LYS A 157 1.27 -16.63 6.26
C LYS A 157 0.82 -15.23 5.91
N LEU A 158 0.90 -14.92 4.64
CA LEU A 158 0.36 -13.71 4.07
C LEU A 158 -0.86 -14.09 3.22
N PHE A 159 -2.00 -13.46 3.48
CA PHE A 159 -3.21 -13.67 2.68
C PHE A 159 -3.15 -12.75 1.45
N ASP A 160 -2.35 -13.12 0.48
CA ASP A 160 -2.10 -12.36 -0.75
C ASP A 160 -2.18 -13.21 -2.02
N LYS A 161 -2.48 -14.51 -1.88
CA LYS A 161 -2.66 -15.40 -3.03
C LYS A 161 -4.07 -15.27 -3.58
N GLY A 162 -4.14 -15.07 -4.89
CA GLY A 162 -5.39 -14.83 -5.61
C GLY A 162 -5.57 -13.36 -5.99
N SER A 163 -6.11 -13.14 -7.17
CA SER A 163 -6.21 -11.81 -7.82
C SER A 163 -6.97 -10.76 -7.00
N TYR A 164 -7.75 -11.19 -6.01
CA TYR A 164 -8.60 -10.30 -5.20
C TYR A 164 -8.22 -10.27 -3.71
N ALA A 165 -7.16 -10.98 -3.33
CA ALA A 165 -6.73 -11.05 -1.93
C ALA A 165 -6.23 -9.69 -1.44
N GLY A 166 -6.91 -9.13 -0.44
CA GLY A 166 -6.59 -7.82 0.12
C GLY A 166 -7.22 -6.63 -0.61
N GLU A 167 -8.05 -6.86 -1.62
CA GLU A 167 -8.70 -5.81 -2.39
C GLU A 167 -9.95 -5.24 -1.68
N ILE A 168 -9.85 -4.96 -0.36
CA ILE A 168 -10.96 -4.40 0.42
C ILE A 168 -11.42 -3.03 -0.08
N GLY A 169 -10.57 -2.31 -0.80
CA GLY A 169 -10.93 -1.07 -1.47
C GLY A 169 -12.07 -1.21 -2.50
N HIS A 170 -12.33 -2.44 -2.97
CA HIS A 170 -13.41 -2.75 -3.91
C HIS A 170 -14.68 -3.30 -3.25
N VAL A 171 -14.74 -3.34 -1.92
CA VAL A 171 -16.00 -3.66 -1.21
C VAL A 171 -17.01 -2.55 -1.48
N VAL A 172 -18.23 -2.95 -1.92
CA VAL A 172 -19.34 -2.01 -2.12
C VAL A 172 -19.90 -1.58 -0.76
N VAL A 173 -19.76 -0.29 -0.44
CA VAL A 173 -20.22 0.31 0.82
C VAL A 173 -21.30 1.38 0.62
N ASP A 174 -21.53 1.79 -0.63
CA ASP A 174 -22.61 2.70 -1.01
C ASP A 174 -23.36 2.12 -2.24
N GLN A 175 -24.64 1.79 -2.04
CA GLN A 175 -25.51 1.24 -3.10
C GLN A 175 -26.49 2.29 -3.64
N SER A 176 -26.32 3.56 -3.28
CA SER A 176 -27.19 4.62 -3.76
C SER A 176 -27.03 4.85 -5.28
N PRO A 177 -28.04 5.36 -5.96
CA PRO A 177 -27.93 5.72 -7.38
C PRO A 177 -26.84 6.75 -7.67
N SER A 178 -26.49 7.59 -6.66
CA SER A 178 -25.47 8.62 -6.72
C SER A 178 -24.11 8.18 -6.18
N ALA A 179 -23.91 6.87 -5.95
CA ALA A 179 -22.66 6.30 -5.43
C ALA A 179 -21.46 6.69 -6.31
N ALA A 180 -20.34 6.99 -5.64
CA ALA A 180 -19.12 7.43 -6.30
C ALA A 180 -18.58 6.36 -7.27
N LEU A 181 -18.06 6.80 -8.42
CA LEU A 181 -17.43 5.94 -9.41
C LEU A 181 -16.02 5.59 -8.96
N CYS A 182 -15.68 4.30 -8.98
CA CYS A 182 -14.34 3.78 -8.75
C CYS A 182 -13.57 3.69 -10.08
N ASP A 183 -12.26 3.81 -10.05
CA ASP A 183 -11.39 3.67 -11.23
C ASP A 183 -11.48 2.30 -11.91
N CYS A 184 -11.93 1.28 -11.19
CA CYS A 184 -12.19 -0.04 -11.79
C CYS A 184 -13.49 -0.07 -12.65
N GLY A 185 -14.21 1.04 -12.72
CA GLY A 185 -15.52 1.16 -13.41
C GLY A 185 -16.74 0.79 -12.55
N GLY A 186 -16.53 0.21 -11.34
CA GLY A 186 -17.62 -0.06 -10.39
C GLY A 186 -18.07 1.19 -9.64
N LYS A 187 -19.22 1.12 -8.94
CA LYS A 187 -19.76 2.21 -8.14
C LYS A 187 -19.84 1.84 -6.66
N GLY A 188 -19.71 2.86 -5.80
CA GLY A 188 -19.90 2.71 -4.36
C GLY A 188 -18.83 1.89 -3.65
N HIS A 189 -17.69 1.70 -4.27
CA HIS A 189 -16.55 1.01 -3.69
C HIS A 189 -15.92 1.84 -2.57
N LEU A 190 -15.43 1.16 -1.54
CA LEU A 190 -14.75 1.78 -0.40
C LEU A 190 -13.61 2.72 -0.83
N GLY A 191 -12.80 2.31 -1.81
CA GLY A 191 -11.70 3.10 -2.35
C GLY A 191 -12.15 4.40 -3.03
N ALA A 192 -13.34 4.43 -3.63
CA ALA A 192 -13.91 5.65 -4.21
C ALA A 192 -14.37 6.68 -3.17
N ILE A 193 -14.44 6.28 -1.88
CA ILE A 193 -14.96 7.12 -0.79
C ILE A 193 -13.86 7.43 0.23
N ALA A 194 -13.11 6.41 0.69
CA ALA A 194 -12.21 6.50 1.84
C ALA A 194 -10.72 6.50 1.47
N SER A 195 -10.34 6.41 0.19
CA SER A 195 -8.97 6.68 -0.26
C SER A 195 -8.68 8.18 -0.28
N GLY A 196 -7.41 8.57 -0.36
CA GLY A 196 -7.03 9.98 -0.49
C GLY A 196 -7.77 10.69 -1.62
N ARG A 197 -7.86 10.04 -2.79
CA ARG A 197 -8.63 10.59 -3.91
C ARG A 197 -10.14 10.66 -3.62
N GLY A 198 -10.71 9.63 -3.01
CA GLY A 198 -12.13 9.62 -2.64
C GLY A 198 -12.45 10.74 -1.64
N ILE A 199 -11.58 10.97 -0.66
CA ILE A 199 -11.70 12.03 0.34
C ILE A 199 -11.64 13.41 -0.32
N GLU A 200 -10.72 13.61 -1.27
CA GLU A 200 -10.65 14.86 -2.03
C GLU A 200 -11.94 15.15 -2.82
N LEU A 201 -12.46 14.14 -3.51
CA LEU A 201 -13.72 14.26 -4.24
C LEU A 201 -14.90 14.54 -3.31
N LEU A 202 -14.94 13.89 -2.14
CA LEU A 202 -15.94 14.17 -1.11
C LEU A 202 -15.83 15.60 -0.60
N ALA A 203 -14.62 16.10 -0.35
CA ALA A 203 -14.38 17.47 0.10
C ALA A 203 -14.88 18.49 -0.93
N ARG A 204 -14.56 18.31 -2.21
CA ARG A 204 -15.07 19.15 -3.30
C ARG A 204 -16.60 19.17 -3.35
N ARG A 205 -17.21 17.98 -3.22
CA ARG A 205 -18.67 17.85 -3.19
C ARG A 205 -19.29 18.57 -1.98
N GLN A 206 -18.70 18.41 -0.80
CA GLN A 206 -19.18 19.08 0.42
C GLN A 206 -19.04 20.61 0.34
N ALA A 207 -17.99 21.13 -0.28
CA ALA A 207 -17.83 22.56 -0.53
C ALA A 207 -18.95 23.14 -1.42
N ILE A 208 -19.48 22.34 -2.34
CA ILE A 208 -20.63 22.74 -3.20
C ILE A 208 -21.95 22.60 -2.44
N VAL A 209 -22.13 21.53 -1.65
CA VAL A 209 -23.40 21.23 -0.95
C VAL A 209 -23.64 22.21 0.20
N ASP A 210 -22.58 22.54 0.98
CA ASP A 210 -22.65 23.55 2.05
C ASP A 210 -21.55 24.61 1.90
N PRO A 211 -21.77 25.56 0.97
CA PRO A 211 -20.80 26.62 0.72
C PRO A 211 -20.61 27.55 1.93
N SER A 212 -21.61 27.62 2.82
CA SER A 212 -21.52 28.45 4.03
C SER A 212 -20.57 27.84 5.08
N ALA A 213 -20.61 26.53 5.28
CA ALA A 213 -19.67 25.84 6.15
C ALA A 213 -18.25 25.85 5.53
N PHE A 214 -18.13 25.61 4.23
CA PHE A 214 -16.86 25.64 3.51
C PHE A 214 -16.20 27.02 3.59
N ALA A 215 -16.96 28.11 3.40
CA ALA A 215 -16.44 29.48 3.49
C ALA A 215 -15.84 29.86 4.86
N ARG A 216 -16.18 29.11 5.91
CA ARG A 216 -15.58 29.28 7.25
C ARG A 216 -14.41 28.36 7.54
N SER A 217 -14.12 27.40 6.64
CA SER A 217 -13.02 26.45 6.81
C SER A 217 -11.65 27.08 6.56
N LEU A 218 -10.62 26.50 7.15
CA LEU A 218 -9.22 26.90 6.84
C LEU A 218 -8.87 26.60 5.37
N CYS A 219 -9.47 25.57 4.76
CA CYS A 219 -9.30 25.30 3.32
C CYS A 219 -9.57 26.54 2.48
N HIS A 220 -10.67 27.27 2.78
CA HIS A 220 -11.05 28.48 2.07
C HIS A 220 -10.31 29.72 2.59
N LEU A 221 -10.36 29.97 3.90
CA LEU A 221 -9.90 31.24 4.50
C LEU A 221 -8.39 31.45 4.45
N GLU A 222 -7.62 30.38 4.65
CA GLU A 222 -6.16 30.48 4.75
C GLU A 222 -5.44 29.89 3.53
N PHE A 223 -6.00 28.79 2.99
CA PHE A 223 -5.36 28.10 1.87
C PHE A 223 -5.98 28.46 0.52
N GLY A 224 -7.01 29.34 0.47
CA GLY A 224 -7.55 29.91 -0.75
C GLY A 224 -8.27 28.92 -1.66
N ALA A 225 -8.73 27.77 -1.11
CA ALA A 225 -9.44 26.78 -1.91
C ALA A 225 -10.79 27.29 -2.42
N SER A 226 -11.12 26.92 -3.65
CA SER A 226 -12.51 26.83 -4.13
C SER A 226 -12.87 25.36 -4.30
N ALA A 227 -14.14 25.05 -4.52
CA ALA A 227 -14.58 23.68 -4.73
C ALA A 227 -13.87 22.98 -5.91
N GLU A 228 -13.49 23.75 -6.94
CA GLU A 228 -12.86 23.25 -8.17
C GLU A 228 -11.39 22.90 -7.96
N ILE A 229 -10.66 23.74 -7.21
CA ILE A 229 -9.19 23.61 -7.03
C ILE A 229 -8.81 22.91 -5.72
N LEU A 230 -9.78 22.61 -4.84
CA LEU A 230 -9.51 21.95 -3.57
C LEU A 230 -8.74 20.64 -3.80
N SER A 231 -7.58 20.53 -3.17
CA SER A 231 -6.70 19.35 -3.23
C SER A 231 -6.35 18.85 -1.83
N ASN A 232 -5.95 17.60 -1.74
CA ASN A 232 -5.46 17.04 -0.48
C ASN A 232 -4.20 17.76 0.00
N GLU A 233 -3.21 17.92 -0.88
CA GLU A 233 -1.86 18.35 -0.51
C GLU A 233 -1.82 19.82 -0.08
N GLU A 234 -2.49 20.68 -0.84
CA GLU A 234 -2.39 22.14 -0.63
C GLU A 234 -3.44 22.67 0.36
N HIS A 235 -4.57 21.97 0.52
CA HIS A 235 -5.72 22.52 1.23
C HIS A 235 -6.22 21.63 2.38
N LEU A 236 -6.63 20.36 2.07
CA LEU A 236 -7.35 19.54 3.02
C LEU A 236 -6.43 19.00 4.12
N VAL A 237 -5.27 18.41 3.78
CA VAL A 237 -4.32 17.88 4.75
C VAL A 237 -3.76 18.97 5.68
N PRO A 238 -3.34 20.16 5.21
CA PRO A 238 -2.95 21.25 6.09
C PRO A 238 -4.07 21.67 7.05
N SER A 239 -5.31 21.75 6.59
CA SER A 239 -6.48 22.09 7.42
C SER A 239 -6.77 21.03 8.47
N ILE A 240 -6.71 19.73 8.11
CA ILE A 240 -6.85 18.62 9.07
C ILE A 240 -5.77 18.68 10.16
N ARG A 241 -4.52 18.92 9.79
CA ARG A 241 -3.41 19.05 10.74
C ARG A 241 -3.60 20.20 11.72
N ARG A 242 -4.29 21.24 11.32
CA ARG A 242 -4.66 22.39 12.16
C ARG A 242 -6.00 22.20 12.87
N LYS A 243 -6.58 20.99 12.78
CA LYS A 243 -7.83 20.59 13.44
C LYS A 243 -9.03 21.46 13.04
N ASP A 244 -9.10 21.85 11.77
CA ASP A 244 -10.25 22.53 11.20
C ASP A 244 -11.48 21.62 11.24
N ASP A 245 -12.59 22.13 11.80
CA ASP A 245 -13.79 21.32 12.03
C ASP A 245 -14.42 20.82 10.74
N TRP A 246 -14.43 21.65 9.67
CA TRP A 246 -14.97 21.25 8.39
C TRP A 246 -14.14 20.15 7.75
N ALA A 247 -12.81 20.30 7.73
CA ALA A 247 -11.90 19.32 7.15
C ALA A 247 -11.90 18.00 7.94
N LEU A 248 -11.97 18.06 9.27
CA LEU A 248 -12.12 16.86 10.12
C LEU A 248 -13.46 16.16 9.88
N ASN A 249 -14.56 16.91 9.69
CA ASN A 249 -15.86 16.32 9.38
C ASN A 249 -15.85 15.60 8.01
N VAL A 250 -15.20 16.17 6.98
CA VAL A 250 -14.99 15.48 5.69
C VAL A 250 -14.24 14.18 5.89
N LEU A 251 -13.12 14.21 6.62
CA LEU A 251 -12.33 13.02 6.90
C LEU A 251 -13.14 11.96 7.65
N GLU A 252 -13.91 12.37 8.67
CA GLU A 252 -14.74 11.47 9.44
C GLU A 252 -15.81 10.79 8.58
N GLN A 253 -16.52 11.54 7.73
CA GLN A 253 -17.52 10.99 6.82
C GLN A 253 -16.91 9.92 5.90
N ALA A 254 -15.74 10.18 5.35
CA ALA A 254 -15.05 9.23 4.49
C ALA A 254 -14.57 7.97 5.24
N CYS A 255 -14.11 8.12 6.48
CA CYS A 255 -13.59 7.01 7.28
C CYS A 255 -14.68 6.12 7.91
N ARG A 256 -15.94 6.57 8.00
CA ARG A 256 -17.05 5.75 8.55
C ARG A 256 -17.22 4.41 7.82
N PRO A 257 -17.38 4.35 6.47
CA PRO A 257 -17.48 3.07 5.79
C PRO A 257 -16.20 2.22 5.93
N LEU A 258 -15.02 2.83 5.98
CA LEU A 258 -13.77 2.11 6.23
C LEU A 258 -13.80 1.42 7.61
N SER A 259 -14.24 2.12 8.66
CA SER A 259 -14.34 1.54 10.00
C SER A 259 -15.32 0.36 10.05
N GLN A 260 -16.42 0.39 9.30
CA GLN A 260 -17.38 -0.72 9.22
C GLN A 260 -16.76 -1.95 8.55
N VAL A 261 -16.08 -1.77 7.42
CA VAL A 261 -15.38 -2.86 6.73
C VAL A 261 -14.29 -3.46 7.62
N LEU A 262 -13.48 -2.62 8.27
CA LEU A 262 -12.43 -3.09 9.18
C LEU A 262 -13.00 -3.81 10.40
N THR A 263 -14.09 -3.33 10.98
CA THR A 263 -14.77 -4.03 12.07
C THR A 263 -15.18 -5.44 11.63
N THR A 264 -15.77 -5.57 10.44
CA THR A 264 -16.17 -6.87 9.90
C THR A 264 -14.97 -7.81 9.73
N VAL A 265 -13.86 -7.31 9.17
CA VAL A 265 -12.63 -8.10 8.95
C VAL A 265 -11.99 -8.51 10.29
N VAL A 266 -11.91 -7.58 11.25
CA VAL A 266 -11.36 -7.85 12.59
C VAL A 266 -12.16 -8.94 13.30
N LEU A 267 -13.50 -8.83 13.28
CA LEU A 267 -14.38 -9.80 13.91
C LEU A 267 -14.33 -11.17 13.23
N ALA A 268 -14.38 -11.20 11.89
CA ALA A 268 -14.42 -12.43 11.13
C ALA A 268 -13.12 -13.25 11.26
N LEU A 269 -11.98 -12.58 11.40
CA LEU A 269 -10.67 -13.20 11.38
C LEU A 269 -9.95 -13.19 12.73
N GLY A 270 -10.52 -12.57 13.76
CA GLY A 270 -9.90 -12.46 15.08
C GLY A 270 -8.57 -11.70 15.03
N LEU A 271 -8.54 -10.56 14.34
CA LEU A 271 -7.32 -9.76 14.23
C LEU A 271 -7.00 -9.06 15.53
N GLN A 272 -5.70 -9.01 15.87
CA GLN A 272 -5.19 -8.36 17.07
C GLN A 272 -4.81 -6.90 16.84
N GLY A 273 -4.67 -6.49 15.56
CA GLY A 273 -4.31 -5.11 15.27
C GLY A 273 -4.41 -4.73 13.79
N ILE A 274 -4.33 -3.43 13.56
CA ILE A 274 -4.42 -2.76 12.28
C ILE A 274 -3.23 -1.82 12.14
N PHE A 275 -2.37 -2.05 11.16
CA PHE A 275 -1.41 -1.04 10.72
C PHE A 275 -2.00 -0.22 9.59
N VAL A 276 -1.92 1.08 9.72
CA VAL A 276 -2.28 2.05 8.68
C VAL A 276 -1.00 2.57 8.05
N ILE A 277 -0.90 2.45 6.73
CA ILE A 277 0.21 2.97 5.92
C ILE A 277 -0.33 3.79 4.74
N GLY A 278 0.56 4.31 3.92
CA GLY A 278 0.20 5.03 2.70
C GLY A 278 0.33 6.55 2.82
N GLY A 279 0.63 7.19 1.70
CA GLY A 279 1.02 8.59 1.66
C GLY A 279 -0.02 9.53 2.25
N PHE A 280 -1.31 9.29 1.99
CA PHE A 280 -2.37 10.13 2.55
C PHE A 280 -2.47 9.98 4.08
N ALA A 281 -2.48 8.76 4.61
CA ALA A 281 -2.52 8.55 6.06
C ALA A 281 -1.28 9.12 6.76
N PHE A 282 -0.09 8.93 6.19
CA PHE A 282 1.15 9.50 6.73
C PHE A 282 1.15 11.03 6.73
N SER A 283 0.58 11.64 5.69
CA SER A 283 0.49 13.10 5.61
C SER A 283 -0.39 13.71 6.72
N ILE A 284 -1.35 12.98 7.23
CA ILE A 284 -2.22 13.40 8.35
C ILE A 284 -1.61 13.00 9.71
N GLY A 285 -0.95 11.85 9.77
CA GLY A 285 -0.27 11.37 10.97
C GLY A 285 -1.22 10.79 12.03
N SER A 286 -0.94 11.09 13.30
CA SER A 286 -1.70 10.52 14.44
C SER A 286 -3.18 10.85 14.41
N ILE A 287 -3.56 12.02 13.87
CA ILE A 287 -4.97 12.43 13.77
C ILE A 287 -5.79 11.40 12.98
N TYR A 288 -5.20 10.83 11.91
CA TYR A 288 -5.89 9.78 11.13
C TYR A 288 -6.15 8.53 11.97
N VAL A 289 -5.14 8.06 12.68
CA VAL A 289 -5.22 6.86 13.53
C VAL A 289 -6.18 7.06 14.70
N GLU A 290 -6.11 8.22 15.37
CA GLU A 290 -7.00 8.57 16.48
C GLU A 290 -8.46 8.62 16.01
N LEU A 291 -8.72 9.24 14.86
CA LEU A 291 -10.06 9.27 14.26
C LEU A 291 -10.55 7.86 13.90
N LEU A 292 -9.73 7.07 13.22
CA LEU A 292 -10.10 5.72 12.83
C LEU A 292 -10.36 4.84 14.06
N TYR A 293 -9.49 4.91 15.08
CA TYR A 293 -9.70 4.21 16.34
C TYR A 293 -11.05 4.61 17.01
N ARG A 294 -11.35 5.92 17.07
CA ARG A 294 -12.61 6.41 17.62
C ARG A 294 -13.82 5.83 16.87
N LEU A 295 -13.78 5.81 15.54
CA LEU A 295 -14.84 5.26 14.71
C LEU A 295 -15.00 3.74 14.89
N LEU A 296 -13.91 3.01 15.00
CA LEU A 296 -13.91 1.57 15.30
C LEU A 296 -14.50 1.28 16.68
N ARG A 297 -14.04 2.01 17.70
CA ARG A 297 -14.45 1.79 19.10
C ARG A 297 -15.91 2.11 19.35
N PHE A 298 -16.43 3.14 18.74
CA PHE A 298 -17.79 3.65 18.98
C PHE A 298 -18.73 3.42 17.80
N GLY A 299 -18.35 2.56 16.86
CA GLY A 299 -19.15 2.25 15.68
C GLY A 299 -20.44 1.46 15.98
N ASN A 300 -20.46 0.70 17.08
CA ASN A 300 -21.63 0.02 17.63
C ASN A 300 -21.40 -0.31 19.12
N ASP A 301 -22.43 -0.79 19.81
CA ASP A 301 -22.40 -1.08 21.25
C ASP A 301 -21.42 -2.22 21.63
N TYR A 302 -21.08 -3.09 20.70
CA TYR A 302 -20.16 -4.21 20.90
C TYR A 302 -18.69 -3.83 20.70
N SER A 303 -18.41 -2.84 19.85
CA SER A 303 -17.05 -2.42 19.46
C SER A 303 -16.15 -2.02 20.64
N PRO A 304 -16.66 -1.36 21.72
CA PRO A 304 -15.84 -1.02 22.89
C PRO A 304 -15.21 -2.22 23.60
N LEU A 305 -15.79 -3.42 23.44
CA LEU A 305 -15.26 -4.66 24.01
C LEU A 305 -14.08 -5.24 23.21
N ILE A 306 -13.96 -4.84 21.92
CA ILE A 306 -13.01 -5.40 20.98
C ILE A 306 -11.81 -4.46 20.81
N PHE A 307 -12.07 -3.18 20.52
CA PHE A 307 -11.04 -2.23 20.13
C PHE A 307 -10.40 -1.54 21.34
N SER A 308 -9.10 -1.76 21.51
CA SER A 308 -8.25 -1.00 22.44
C SER A 308 -7.41 0.05 21.66
N PRO A 309 -6.89 1.09 22.33
CA PRO A 309 -6.09 2.13 21.69
C PRO A 309 -4.87 1.59 20.92
N ASP A 310 -4.28 0.50 21.43
CA ASP A 310 -3.06 -0.08 20.86
C ASP A 310 -3.31 -0.91 19.60
N MET A 311 -4.57 -1.18 19.24
CA MET A 311 -4.90 -1.98 18.06
C MET A 311 -4.79 -1.24 16.74
N VAL A 312 -4.75 0.09 16.73
CA VAL A 312 -4.63 0.88 15.49
C VAL A 312 -3.36 1.71 15.56
N LYS A 313 -2.44 1.49 14.63
CA LYS A 313 -1.13 2.15 14.62
C LYS A 313 -0.78 2.62 13.22
N LEU A 314 -0.07 3.75 13.13
CA LEU A 314 0.66 4.04 11.91
C LEU A 314 1.81 3.04 11.77
N GLY A 315 1.96 2.48 10.58
CA GLY A 315 3.12 1.64 10.29
C GLY A 315 4.38 2.51 10.27
N ASN A 316 5.39 2.10 11.02
CA ASN A 316 6.70 2.78 10.96
C ASN A 316 7.46 2.25 9.75
N LEU A 317 7.32 2.93 8.60
CA LEU A 317 7.98 2.59 7.35
C LEU A 317 8.98 3.69 7.00
N ASP A 318 10.25 3.31 6.89
CA ASP A 318 11.27 4.11 6.22
C ASP A 318 11.21 3.87 4.69
N GLU A 319 12.01 4.61 3.95
CA GLU A 319 12.10 4.50 2.48
C GLU A 319 12.59 3.13 2.00
N HIS A 320 13.10 2.28 2.89
CA HIS A 320 13.64 0.94 2.60
C HIS A 320 12.75 -0.19 3.11
N ALA A 321 11.59 0.11 3.68
CA ALA A 321 10.72 -0.89 4.29
C ALA A 321 10.30 -2.00 3.31
N CYS A 322 9.92 -1.64 2.07
CA CYS A 322 9.55 -2.61 1.04
C CYS A 322 10.76 -3.47 0.62
N LEU A 323 11.97 -2.90 0.54
CA LEU A 323 13.18 -3.67 0.25
C LEU A 323 13.47 -4.68 1.35
N ARG A 324 13.34 -4.28 2.64
CA ARG A 324 13.53 -5.21 3.78
C ARG A 324 12.50 -6.34 3.76
N GLY A 325 11.23 -5.99 3.58
CA GLY A 325 10.17 -6.99 3.54
C GLY A 325 10.31 -7.95 2.37
N ALA A 326 10.74 -7.48 1.19
CA ALA A 326 11.01 -8.33 0.05
C ALA A 326 12.18 -9.29 0.32
N ALA A 327 13.29 -8.80 0.91
CA ALA A 327 14.41 -9.63 1.29
C ALA A 327 14.01 -10.74 2.28
N GLU A 328 13.25 -10.36 3.30
CA GLU A 328 12.77 -11.29 4.32
C GLU A 328 11.86 -12.37 3.73
N TYR A 329 10.97 -11.97 2.81
CA TYR A 329 10.13 -12.92 2.08
C TYR A 329 10.97 -13.95 1.32
N ALA A 330 11.96 -13.51 0.55
CA ALA A 330 12.80 -14.41 -0.22
C ALA A 330 13.58 -15.39 0.67
N VAL A 331 14.10 -14.92 1.81
CA VAL A 331 14.79 -15.77 2.78
C VAL A 331 13.82 -16.79 3.40
N MET A 332 12.64 -16.35 3.82
CA MET A 332 11.61 -17.24 4.38
C MET A 332 11.14 -18.29 3.36
N ALA A 333 10.97 -17.90 2.10
CA ALA A 333 10.56 -18.81 1.03
C ALA A 333 11.64 -19.86 0.74
N ARG A 334 12.91 -19.44 0.65
CA ARG A 334 14.04 -20.35 0.46
C ARG A 334 14.14 -21.35 1.61
N ASP A 335 13.95 -20.91 2.85
CA ASP A 335 14.08 -21.72 4.06
C ASP A 335 12.80 -22.56 4.36
N GLY A 336 11.75 -22.47 3.54
CA GLY A 336 10.50 -23.24 3.69
C GLY A 336 9.60 -22.78 4.85
N HIS A 337 9.72 -21.53 5.27
CA HIS A 337 8.95 -20.94 6.39
C HIS A 337 7.64 -20.27 5.95
N ILE A 338 7.36 -20.19 4.65
CA ILE A 338 6.14 -19.65 4.05
C ILE A 338 5.57 -20.60 3.00
#